data_4c98f2a1e0a8ef6ba3e2d285f98ed11b
#
_entry.id   4c98f2a1e0a8ef6ba3e2d285f98ed11b
#
_cell.length_a   1.000
_cell.length_b   1.000
_cell.length_c   1.000
_cell.angle_alpha   90.00
_cell.angle_beta   90.00
_cell.angle_gamma   90.00
#
_symmetry.space_group_name_H-M   'P 1'
#
loop_
_entity.id
_entity.type
_entity.pdbx_description
1 polymer ?
#
loop_
_entity_poly.entity_id
_entity_poly.type
_entity_poly.pdbx_seq_one_letter_code
_entity_poly.pdbx_strand_id
1 'polypeptide(L)'
;MNDYIQLTNISKTFGKQTVLQPLTMGFEEGMIHGIIGRNGSGKTVLMKMILGILQPTTGTVIVGDKRIGKDVDFPESAGAIIETIEFIPYMSAYQNLADIAAMRGNLSKTQIKEVLEMVGLGNVGRKHVSKFSMGMRQRLAIAQAVMESPKLLILDEPMNGMDEKGVEEMRRLILARKAAGTTIILSSHNIEDIRILCDQVYRIDAGVV
;
A
#
# COMPACT_ATOMS: atom_id res chain seq x y z
N MET A 1 16.75 17.38 4.20
CA MET A 1 15.93 16.29 3.66
C MET A 1 14.57 16.43 4.28
N ASN A 2 13.53 16.44 3.49
CA ASN A 2 12.19 16.65 3.99
C ASN A 2 11.48 15.30 3.99
N ASP A 3 11.45 14.62 5.16
CA ASP A 3 10.75 13.35 5.32
C ASP A 3 9.26 13.59 5.19
N TYR A 4 8.61 12.94 4.22
CA TYR A 4 7.16 12.95 4.07
C TYR A 4 6.46 12.18 5.17
N ILE A 5 7.11 11.11 5.67
CA ILE A 5 6.64 10.35 6.82
C ILE A 5 7.69 10.41 7.90
N GLN A 6 7.29 10.80 9.12
CA GLN A 6 8.18 10.88 10.27
C GLN A 6 7.62 10.02 11.40
N LEU A 7 8.43 9.08 11.84
CA LEU A 7 8.14 8.19 12.97
C LEU A 7 9.07 8.56 14.11
N THR A 8 8.53 9.02 15.23
CA THR A 8 9.33 9.45 16.38
C THR A 8 9.04 8.57 17.58
N ASN A 9 10.02 7.78 17.98
CA ASN A 9 9.98 6.89 19.15
C ASN A 9 8.71 6.02 19.20
N ILE A 10 8.26 5.54 18.03
CA ILE A 10 7.07 4.70 17.95
C ILE A 10 7.36 3.29 18.42
N SER A 11 6.44 2.72 19.16
CA SER A 11 6.46 1.29 19.52
C SER A 11 5.07 0.67 19.42
N LYS A 12 5.00 -0.67 19.39
CA LYS A 12 3.72 -1.37 19.46
C LYS A 12 3.80 -2.62 20.31
N THR A 13 2.94 -2.65 21.32
CA THR A 13 2.77 -3.79 22.24
C THR A 13 1.32 -4.24 22.19
N PHE A 14 1.06 -5.53 22.06
CA PHE A 14 -0.24 -6.19 22.19
C PHE A 14 -0.24 -7.06 23.46
N GLY A 15 -1.02 -6.63 24.44
CA GLY A 15 -1.00 -7.30 25.76
C GLY A 15 0.41 -7.25 26.38
N LYS A 16 1.08 -8.40 26.45
CA LYS A 16 2.45 -8.54 26.98
C LYS A 16 3.53 -8.65 25.89
N GLN A 17 3.13 -8.74 24.61
CA GLN A 17 4.06 -8.95 23.52
C GLN A 17 4.37 -7.64 22.81
N THR A 18 5.63 -7.21 22.85
CA THR A 18 6.11 -6.08 22.04
C THR A 18 6.47 -6.59 20.65
N VAL A 19 5.75 -6.08 19.64
CA VAL A 19 5.93 -6.44 18.22
C VAL A 19 6.88 -5.47 17.53
N LEU A 20 6.84 -4.18 17.90
CA LEU A 20 7.81 -3.17 17.45
C LEU A 20 8.42 -2.50 18.65
N GLN A 21 9.75 -2.57 18.76
CA GLN A 21 10.54 -1.83 19.73
C GLN A 21 10.52 -0.34 19.41
N PRO A 22 10.79 0.55 20.37
CA PRO A 22 10.86 1.97 20.10
C PRO A 22 11.83 2.29 18.97
N LEU A 23 11.33 2.92 17.92
CA LEU A 23 12.11 3.30 16.74
C LEU A 23 11.80 4.71 16.28
N THR A 24 12.80 5.36 15.68
CA THR A 24 12.70 6.66 15.04
C THR A 24 13.26 6.55 13.64
N MET A 25 12.47 6.90 12.62
CA MET A 25 12.87 6.86 11.22
C MET A 25 12.01 7.78 10.38
N GLY A 26 12.51 8.14 9.19
CA GLY A 26 11.80 8.93 8.21
C GLY A 26 11.77 8.25 6.85
N PHE A 27 10.81 8.68 6.02
CA PHE A 27 10.69 8.28 4.62
C PHE A 27 10.61 9.53 3.75
N GLU A 28 11.56 9.67 2.85
CA GLU A 28 11.67 10.81 1.95
C GLU A 28 10.53 10.84 0.92
N GLU A 29 10.09 12.05 0.57
CA GLU A 29 9.02 12.27 -0.40
C GLU A 29 9.41 11.80 -1.81
N GLY A 30 8.47 11.21 -2.54
CA GLY A 30 8.64 10.81 -3.94
C GLY A 30 9.58 9.63 -4.18
N MET A 31 9.97 8.91 -3.12
CA MET A 31 10.81 7.71 -3.19
C MET A 31 10.03 6.43 -2.95
N ILE A 32 10.62 5.30 -3.35
CA ILE A 32 10.16 3.96 -3.01
C ILE A 32 11.03 3.42 -1.88
N HIS A 33 10.40 3.18 -0.73
CA HIS A 33 11.02 2.64 0.46
C HIS A 33 10.65 1.18 0.64
N GLY A 34 11.63 0.29 0.53
CA GLY A 34 11.46 -1.14 0.76
C GLY A 34 11.53 -1.48 2.24
N ILE A 35 10.56 -2.23 2.76
CA ILE A 35 10.61 -2.79 4.12
C ILE A 35 10.75 -4.30 4.00
N ILE A 36 11.90 -4.82 4.41
CA ILE A 36 12.20 -6.26 4.37
C ILE A 36 12.30 -6.85 5.78
N GLY A 37 12.06 -8.14 5.89
CA GLY A 37 12.14 -8.86 7.17
C GLY A 37 11.30 -10.13 7.14
N ARG A 38 11.49 -10.99 8.13
CA ARG A 38 10.78 -12.27 8.25
C ARG A 38 9.28 -12.04 8.49
N ASN A 39 8.45 -13.07 8.27
CA ASN A 39 7.05 -13.03 8.68
C ASN A 39 6.96 -12.83 10.19
N GLY A 40 6.05 -11.94 10.61
CA GLY A 40 5.90 -11.57 12.02
C GLY A 40 6.94 -10.59 12.56
N SER A 41 7.85 -10.06 11.74
CA SER A 41 8.86 -9.08 12.18
C SER A 41 8.30 -7.69 12.52
N GLY A 42 7.05 -7.38 12.15
CA GLY A 42 6.40 -6.09 12.42
C GLY A 42 6.17 -5.21 11.20
N LYS A 43 6.52 -5.64 9.96
CA LYS A 43 6.34 -4.86 8.73
C LYS A 43 4.90 -4.35 8.57
N THR A 44 3.94 -5.25 8.57
CA THR A 44 2.50 -4.94 8.44
C THR A 44 2.00 -4.05 9.58
N VAL A 45 2.51 -4.26 10.80
CA VAL A 45 2.18 -3.43 11.97
C VAL A 45 2.66 -1.99 11.76
N LEU A 46 3.90 -1.81 11.27
CA LEU A 46 4.45 -0.50 10.93
C LEU A 46 3.60 0.20 9.84
N MET A 47 3.30 -0.50 8.76
CA MET A 47 2.46 0.02 7.68
C MET A 47 1.05 0.42 8.16
N LYS A 48 0.43 -0.40 9.02
CA LYS A 48 -0.87 -0.09 9.63
C LYS A 48 -0.82 1.15 10.53
N MET A 49 0.30 1.39 11.25
CA MET A 49 0.46 2.59 12.05
C MET A 49 0.63 3.84 11.19
N ILE A 50 1.37 3.78 10.09
CA ILE A 50 1.52 4.89 9.15
C ILE A 50 0.17 5.27 8.53
N LEU A 51 -0.67 4.29 8.22
CA LEU A 51 -2.03 4.53 7.69
C LEU A 51 -3.06 4.96 8.74
N GLY A 52 -2.74 4.93 10.04
CA GLY A 52 -3.70 5.25 11.10
C GLY A 52 -4.67 4.13 11.44
N ILE A 53 -4.59 2.98 10.76
CA ILE A 53 -5.42 1.79 11.07
C ILE A 53 -5.10 1.25 12.45
N LEU A 54 -3.85 1.43 12.89
CA LEU A 54 -3.38 0.99 14.19
C LEU A 54 -2.66 2.14 14.91
N GLN A 55 -3.07 2.45 16.13
CA GLN A 55 -2.37 3.46 16.93
C GLN A 55 -1.10 2.87 17.55
N PRO A 56 0.03 3.60 17.57
CA PRO A 56 1.23 3.20 18.30
C PRO A 56 0.95 3.15 19.79
N THR A 57 1.70 2.31 20.52
CA THR A 57 1.67 2.29 22.01
C THR A 57 2.39 3.50 22.58
N THR A 58 3.53 3.89 21.96
CA THR A 58 4.26 5.12 22.29
C THR A 58 4.66 5.84 21.02
N GLY A 59 5.06 7.10 21.15
CA GLY A 59 5.59 7.91 20.07
C GLY A 59 4.54 8.52 19.16
N THR A 60 4.98 9.02 18.02
CA THR A 60 4.14 9.77 17.09
C THR A 60 4.44 9.41 15.64
N VAL A 61 3.38 9.42 14.83
CA VAL A 61 3.42 9.26 13.37
C VAL A 61 2.94 10.55 12.74
N ILE A 62 3.75 11.13 11.86
CA ILE A 62 3.40 12.29 11.04
C ILE A 62 3.47 11.87 9.57
N VAL A 63 2.46 12.22 8.77
CA VAL A 63 2.43 12.02 7.33
C VAL A 63 2.13 13.38 6.68
N GLY A 64 3.05 13.85 5.83
CA GLY A 64 3.05 15.23 5.37
C GLY A 64 3.26 16.20 6.53
N ASP A 65 2.27 17.02 6.82
CA ASP A 65 2.25 17.97 7.94
C ASP A 65 1.27 17.58 9.05
N LYS A 66 0.61 16.40 8.95
CA LYS A 66 -0.45 15.96 9.85
C LYS A 66 -0.01 14.81 10.75
N ARG A 67 -0.29 14.95 12.05
CA ARG A 67 -0.08 13.89 13.03
C ARG A 67 -1.27 12.92 13.00
N ILE A 68 -0.97 11.65 12.69
CA ILE A 68 -1.97 10.57 12.64
C ILE A 68 -2.49 10.27 14.05
N GLY A 69 -3.80 10.12 14.16
CA GLY A 69 -4.52 9.88 15.44
C GLY A 69 -4.66 11.11 16.33
N LYS A 70 -4.29 12.32 15.84
CA LYS A 70 -4.49 13.58 16.54
C LYS A 70 -5.10 14.66 15.65
N ASP A 71 -4.44 14.99 14.52
CA ASP A 71 -4.91 16.00 13.58
C ASP A 71 -5.87 15.40 12.56
N VAL A 72 -5.58 14.16 12.15
CA VAL A 72 -6.38 13.32 11.24
C VAL A 72 -6.32 11.87 11.69
N ASP A 73 -7.37 11.09 11.40
CA ASP A 73 -7.38 9.64 11.69
C ASP A 73 -6.56 8.86 10.66
N PHE A 74 -6.60 9.29 9.39
CA PHE A 74 -5.93 8.66 8.25
C PHE A 74 -5.21 9.70 7.40
N PRO A 75 -4.13 9.36 6.67
CA PRO A 75 -3.53 10.25 5.69
C PRO A 75 -4.53 10.67 4.61
N GLU A 76 -4.59 11.96 4.28
CA GLU A 76 -5.60 12.54 3.39
C GLU A 76 -5.58 11.96 1.96
N SER A 77 -4.41 11.57 1.48
CA SER A 77 -4.22 11.05 0.12
C SER A 77 -3.38 9.79 0.15
N ALA A 78 -3.97 8.68 0.60
CA ALA A 78 -3.32 7.39 0.69
C ALA A 78 -4.10 6.30 -0.03
N GLY A 79 -3.36 5.43 -0.75
CA GLY A 79 -3.82 4.16 -1.25
C GLY A 79 -3.04 3.03 -0.59
N ALA A 80 -3.67 1.90 -0.33
CA ALA A 80 -2.99 0.82 0.37
C ALA A 80 -3.47 -0.56 -0.07
N ILE A 81 -2.52 -1.49 -0.05
CA ILE A 81 -2.76 -2.93 -0.02
C ILE A 81 -2.09 -3.45 1.24
N ILE A 82 -2.87 -3.84 2.23
CA ILE A 82 -2.38 -4.46 3.45
C ILE A 82 -3.18 -5.74 3.68
N GLU A 83 -2.48 -6.85 3.76
CA GLU A 83 -3.09 -8.17 3.86
C GLU A 83 -3.99 -8.47 2.64
N THR A 84 -5.07 -9.24 2.82
CA THR A 84 -5.97 -9.58 1.72
C THR A 84 -7.09 -8.55 1.62
N ILE A 85 -7.24 -7.94 0.46
CA ILE A 85 -8.40 -7.09 0.18
C ILE A 85 -9.57 -7.97 -0.24
N GLU A 86 -10.68 -7.86 0.48
CA GLU A 86 -11.92 -8.54 0.12
C GLU A 86 -12.77 -7.65 -0.78
N PHE A 87 -13.18 -8.18 -1.92
CA PHE A 87 -14.11 -7.56 -2.86
C PHE A 87 -15.49 -8.21 -2.75
N ILE A 88 -16.51 -7.48 -3.15
CA ILE A 88 -17.87 -8.01 -3.23
C ILE A 88 -17.90 -9.07 -4.35
N PRO A 89 -18.06 -10.36 -4.01
CA PRO A 89 -17.76 -11.46 -4.94
C PRO A 89 -18.71 -11.57 -6.13
N TYR A 90 -19.95 -11.14 -5.98
CA TYR A 90 -20.98 -11.15 -7.04
C TYR A 90 -21.01 -9.87 -7.90
N MET A 91 -20.14 -8.92 -7.63
CA MET A 91 -19.92 -7.73 -8.46
C MET A 91 -18.77 -7.92 -9.44
N SER A 92 -18.79 -7.15 -10.53
CA SER A 92 -17.65 -7.03 -11.45
C SER A 92 -16.53 -6.17 -10.84
N ALA A 93 -15.33 -6.21 -11.46
CA ALA A 93 -14.23 -5.32 -11.08
C ALA A 93 -14.65 -3.84 -11.13
N TYR A 94 -15.32 -3.44 -12.22
CA TYR A 94 -15.82 -2.09 -12.38
C TYR A 94 -16.79 -1.67 -11.27
N GLN A 95 -17.75 -2.52 -10.91
CA GLN A 95 -18.72 -2.21 -9.86
C GLN A 95 -18.06 -2.06 -8.48
N ASN A 96 -17.13 -2.95 -8.13
CA ASN A 96 -16.36 -2.83 -6.88
C ASN A 96 -15.62 -1.48 -6.79
N LEU A 97 -14.92 -1.08 -7.85
CA LEU A 97 -14.23 0.21 -7.85
C LEU A 97 -15.18 1.40 -7.89
N ALA A 98 -16.29 1.31 -8.62
CA ALA A 98 -17.28 2.38 -8.72
C ALA A 98 -17.96 2.66 -7.38
N ASP A 99 -18.26 1.63 -6.59
CA ASP A 99 -18.87 1.80 -5.27
C ASP A 99 -17.92 2.51 -4.30
N ILE A 100 -16.62 2.14 -4.33
CA ILE A 100 -15.59 2.81 -3.51
C ILE A 100 -15.40 4.26 -3.98
N ALA A 101 -15.33 4.49 -5.28
CA ALA A 101 -15.20 5.83 -5.85
C ALA A 101 -16.41 6.73 -5.50
N ALA A 102 -17.62 6.17 -5.46
CA ALA A 102 -18.82 6.90 -5.09
C ALA A 102 -18.82 7.40 -3.64
N MET A 103 -18.15 6.71 -2.73
CA MET A 103 -18.02 7.13 -1.32
C MET A 103 -17.19 8.43 -1.18
N ARG A 104 -16.26 8.68 -2.09
CA ARG A 104 -15.40 9.87 -2.10
C ARG A 104 -15.80 10.91 -3.14
N GLY A 105 -16.64 10.54 -4.13
CA GLY A 105 -17.19 11.44 -5.13
C GLY A 105 -16.22 11.91 -6.23
N ASN A 106 -15.03 11.34 -6.33
CA ASN A 106 -13.91 11.95 -7.07
C ASN A 106 -13.58 11.32 -8.42
N LEU A 107 -14.21 10.18 -8.82
CA LEU A 107 -13.83 9.48 -10.05
C LEU A 107 -14.98 9.33 -11.04
N SER A 108 -14.72 9.66 -12.28
CA SER A 108 -15.63 9.43 -13.41
C SER A 108 -15.60 7.97 -13.86
N LYS A 109 -16.65 7.56 -14.59
CA LYS A 109 -16.72 6.23 -15.23
C LYS A 109 -15.52 5.93 -16.15
N THR A 110 -15.01 6.95 -16.82
CA THR A 110 -13.88 6.85 -17.74
C THR A 110 -12.60 6.55 -16.96
N GLN A 111 -12.33 7.29 -15.89
CA GLN A 111 -11.14 7.08 -15.05
C GLN A 111 -11.11 5.67 -14.42
N ILE A 112 -12.25 5.15 -13.96
CA ILE A 112 -12.32 3.78 -13.43
C ILE A 112 -11.95 2.75 -14.51
N LYS A 113 -12.40 2.93 -15.77
CA LYS A 113 -12.04 2.05 -16.88
C LYS A 113 -10.55 2.13 -17.21
N GLU A 114 -9.99 3.34 -17.27
CA GLU A 114 -8.55 3.57 -17.50
C GLU A 114 -7.70 2.87 -16.44
N VAL A 115 -8.09 2.94 -15.17
CA VAL A 115 -7.40 2.22 -14.10
C VAL A 115 -7.48 0.71 -14.27
N LEU A 116 -8.64 0.16 -14.66
CA LEU A 116 -8.77 -1.26 -14.95
C LEU A 116 -7.92 -1.70 -16.15
N GLU A 117 -7.82 -0.88 -17.19
CA GLU A 117 -6.94 -1.13 -18.33
C GLU A 117 -5.46 -1.11 -17.89
N MET A 118 -5.08 -0.12 -17.07
CA MET A 118 -3.73 0.03 -16.53
C MET A 118 -3.23 -1.21 -15.77
N VAL A 119 -4.11 -1.89 -15.03
CA VAL A 119 -3.76 -3.13 -14.31
C VAL A 119 -4.03 -4.40 -15.12
N GLY A 120 -4.37 -4.31 -16.41
CA GLY A 120 -4.62 -5.45 -17.29
C GLY A 120 -5.98 -6.14 -17.05
N LEU A 121 -6.96 -5.43 -16.49
CA LEU A 121 -8.33 -5.91 -16.27
C LEU A 121 -9.36 -5.23 -17.19
N GLY A 122 -8.95 -4.47 -18.20
CA GLY A 122 -9.86 -3.77 -19.14
C GLY A 122 -10.83 -4.71 -19.89
N ASN A 123 -10.39 -5.92 -20.20
CA ASN A 123 -11.15 -6.89 -20.99
C ASN A 123 -11.99 -7.88 -20.18
N VAL A 124 -12.04 -7.75 -18.84
CA VAL A 124 -12.79 -8.72 -18.00
C VAL A 124 -14.30 -8.49 -18.02
N GLY A 125 -14.76 -7.33 -18.52
CA GLY A 125 -16.15 -6.99 -18.70
C GLY A 125 -16.99 -7.09 -17.41
N ARG A 126 -18.13 -7.80 -17.50
CA ARG A 126 -19.04 -8.01 -16.36
C ARG A 126 -18.74 -9.28 -15.53
N LYS A 127 -17.58 -9.91 -15.73
CA LYS A 127 -17.20 -11.11 -14.97
C LYS A 127 -17.17 -10.80 -13.47
N HIS A 128 -17.84 -11.62 -12.67
CA HIS A 128 -17.88 -11.48 -11.21
C HIS A 128 -16.51 -11.76 -10.60
N VAL A 129 -16.14 -11.03 -9.55
CA VAL A 129 -14.85 -11.19 -8.85
C VAL A 129 -14.70 -12.56 -8.21
N SER A 130 -15.81 -13.23 -7.85
CA SER A 130 -15.79 -14.63 -7.38
C SER A 130 -15.13 -15.61 -8.37
N LYS A 131 -15.12 -15.27 -9.67
CA LYS A 131 -14.51 -16.06 -10.74
C LYS A 131 -13.09 -15.60 -11.11
N PHE A 132 -12.51 -14.67 -10.37
CA PHE A 132 -11.16 -14.16 -10.61
C PHE A 132 -10.11 -15.14 -10.05
N SER A 133 -9.00 -15.29 -10.78
CA SER A 133 -7.79 -15.92 -10.24
C SER A 133 -7.19 -15.05 -9.12
N MET A 134 -6.27 -15.62 -8.35
CA MET A 134 -5.54 -14.86 -7.33
C MET A 134 -4.84 -13.63 -7.94
N GLY A 135 -4.11 -13.79 -9.06
CA GLY A 135 -3.47 -12.68 -9.76
C GLY A 135 -4.45 -11.62 -10.26
N MET A 136 -5.66 -12.01 -10.74
CA MET A 136 -6.69 -11.02 -11.11
C MET A 136 -7.22 -10.25 -9.91
N ARG A 137 -7.40 -10.90 -8.76
CA ARG A 137 -7.79 -10.21 -7.51
C ARG A 137 -6.69 -9.26 -7.05
N GLN A 138 -5.43 -9.67 -7.15
CA GLN A 138 -4.30 -8.81 -6.80
C GLN A 138 -4.20 -7.58 -7.71
N ARG A 139 -4.40 -7.74 -9.02
CA ARG A 139 -4.50 -6.62 -9.98
C ARG A 139 -5.64 -5.66 -9.62
N LEU A 140 -6.78 -6.18 -9.20
CA LEU A 140 -7.91 -5.35 -8.75
C LEU A 140 -7.59 -4.60 -7.46
N ALA A 141 -6.87 -5.22 -6.53
CA ALA A 141 -6.40 -4.57 -5.30
C ALA A 141 -5.45 -3.40 -5.61
N ILE A 142 -4.52 -3.60 -6.56
CA ILE A 142 -3.63 -2.52 -7.02
C ILE A 142 -4.45 -1.42 -7.71
N ALA A 143 -5.43 -1.77 -8.56
CA ALA A 143 -6.32 -0.78 -9.17
C ALA A 143 -7.01 0.09 -8.12
N GLN A 144 -7.57 -0.51 -7.08
CA GLN A 144 -8.20 0.21 -5.96
C GLN A 144 -7.21 1.15 -5.26
N ALA A 145 -5.99 0.68 -4.99
CA ALA A 145 -4.99 1.46 -4.27
C ALA A 145 -4.51 2.67 -5.07
N VAL A 146 -4.45 2.58 -6.41
CA VAL A 146 -3.89 3.65 -7.27
C VAL A 146 -4.95 4.53 -7.94
N MET A 147 -6.23 4.18 -7.89
CA MET A 147 -7.28 4.80 -8.72
C MET A 147 -7.47 6.30 -8.46
N GLU A 148 -7.20 6.78 -7.25
CA GLU A 148 -7.32 8.19 -6.86
C GLU A 148 -6.00 8.96 -6.98
N SER A 149 -4.97 8.36 -7.60
CA SER A 149 -3.63 8.95 -7.73
C SER A 149 -3.09 9.48 -6.40
N PRO A 150 -2.96 8.61 -5.39
CA PRO A 150 -2.59 9.01 -4.03
C PRO A 150 -1.17 9.56 -3.95
N LYS A 151 -0.91 10.47 -2.98
CA LYS A 151 0.44 10.94 -2.64
C LYS A 151 1.26 9.89 -1.88
N LEU A 152 0.59 9.04 -1.11
CA LEU A 152 1.17 7.93 -0.38
C LEU A 152 0.58 6.60 -0.88
N LEU A 153 1.44 5.64 -1.21
CA LEU A 153 1.04 4.29 -1.58
C LEU A 153 1.75 3.28 -0.69
N ILE A 154 0.99 2.47 0.02
CA ILE A 154 1.53 1.41 0.90
C ILE A 154 1.12 0.05 0.34
N LEU A 155 2.12 -0.77 0.00
CA LEU A 155 1.95 -2.03 -0.70
C LEU A 155 2.61 -3.17 0.07
N ASP A 156 1.82 -3.98 0.77
CA ASP A 156 2.30 -5.18 1.47
C ASP A 156 2.16 -6.38 0.53
N GLU A 157 3.30 -6.90 0.04
CA GLU A 157 3.40 -8.03 -0.89
C GLU A 157 2.50 -7.90 -2.16
N PRO A 158 2.58 -6.79 -2.91
CA PRO A 158 1.60 -6.48 -3.95
C PRO A 158 1.62 -7.42 -5.16
N MET A 159 2.70 -8.17 -5.39
CA MET A 159 2.87 -9.04 -6.55
C MET A 159 2.61 -10.52 -6.25
N ASN A 160 2.17 -10.85 -5.02
CA ASN A 160 1.88 -12.23 -4.64
C ASN A 160 0.81 -12.87 -5.54
N GLY A 161 1.11 -14.08 -6.04
CA GLY A 161 0.17 -14.86 -6.86
C GLY A 161 0.03 -14.39 -8.31
N MET A 162 0.91 -13.49 -8.76
CA MET A 162 1.01 -13.10 -10.17
C MET A 162 1.99 -14.00 -10.92
N ASP A 163 1.75 -14.13 -12.22
CA ASP A 163 2.73 -14.69 -13.15
C ASP A 163 3.84 -13.67 -13.47
N GLU A 164 4.92 -14.13 -14.08
CA GLU A 164 6.10 -13.30 -14.40
C GLU A 164 5.73 -12.04 -15.20
N LYS A 165 4.86 -12.18 -16.20
CA LYS A 165 4.37 -11.05 -16.99
C LYS A 165 3.59 -10.04 -16.11
N GLY A 166 2.75 -10.55 -15.21
CA GLY A 166 2.00 -9.72 -14.27
C GLY A 166 2.90 -8.94 -13.32
N VAL A 167 3.94 -9.59 -12.81
CA VAL A 167 4.95 -8.94 -11.96
C VAL A 167 5.63 -7.78 -12.70
N GLU A 168 6.08 -8.01 -13.95
CA GLU A 168 6.70 -6.95 -14.76
C GLU A 168 5.76 -5.77 -15.03
N GLU A 169 4.49 -6.04 -15.34
CA GLU A 169 3.50 -4.99 -15.55
C GLU A 169 3.30 -4.15 -14.28
N MET A 170 3.24 -4.79 -13.12
CA MET A 170 3.08 -4.10 -11.84
C MET A 170 4.34 -3.33 -11.43
N ARG A 171 5.54 -3.86 -11.66
CA ARG A 171 6.79 -3.11 -11.48
C ARG A 171 6.78 -1.81 -12.29
N ARG A 172 6.39 -1.86 -13.56
CA ARG A 172 6.27 -0.67 -14.42
C ARG A 172 5.25 0.33 -13.88
N LEU A 173 4.10 -0.16 -13.40
CA LEU A 173 3.07 0.68 -12.80
C LEU A 173 3.60 1.40 -11.55
N ILE A 174 4.26 0.68 -10.64
CA ILE A 174 4.83 1.23 -9.40
C ILE A 174 5.88 2.31 -9.72
N LEU A 175 6.79 2.05 -10.67
CA LEU A 175 7.79 3.03 -11.12
C LEU A 175 7.14 4.26 -11.77
N ALA A 176 6.07 4.09 -12.54
CA ALA A 176 5.32 5.20 -13.12
C ALA A 176 4.64 6.06 -12.02
N ARG A 177 4.13 5.45 -10.94
CA ARG A 177 3.57 6.19 -9.80
C ARG A 177 4.65 6.98 -9.06
N LYS A 178 5.83 6.39 -8.84
CA LYS A 178 6.99 7.12 -8.31
C LYS A 178 7.34 8.31 -9.18
N ALA A 179 7.47 8.12 -10.50
CA ALA A 179 7.80 9.19 -11.45
C ALA A 179 6.76 10.32 -11.45
N ALA A 180 5.51 10.03 -11.06
CA ALA A 180 4.45 11.02 -10.86
C ALA A 180 4.51 11.70 -9.46
N GLY A 181 5.54 11.41 -8.64
CA GLY A 181 5.74 12.03 -7.33
C GLY A 181 5.09 11.31 -6.15
N THR A 182 4.54 10.09 -6.35
CA THR A 182 3.98 9.29 -5.25
C THR A 182 5.10 8.77 -4.35
N THR A 183 4.98 8.96 -3.04
CA THR A 183 5.82 8.28 -2.04
C THR A 183 5.28 6.87 -1.82
N ILE A 184 6.16 5.86 -1.90
CA ILE A 184 5.73 4.45 -1.87
C ILE A 184 6.46 3.71 -0.76
N ILE A 185 5.71 3.00 0.08
CA ILE A 185 6.26 2.00 1.01
C ILE A 185 5.89 0.62 0.47
N LEU A 186 6.89 -0.22 0.26
CA LEU A 186 6.73 -1.54 -0.34
C LEU A 186 7.33 -2.62 0.56
N SER A 187 6.60 -3.70 0.80
CA SER A 187 7.21 -4.95 1.23
C SER A 187 7.23 -5.98 0.10
N SER A 188 8.27 -6.77 0.02
CA SER A 188 8.34 -7.97 -0.83
C SER A 188 9.30 -9.00 -0.25
N HIS A 189 8.95 -10.27 -0.40
CA HIS A 189 9.85 -11.40 -0.13
C HIS A 189 10.76 -11.69 -1.34
N ASN A 190 10.46 -11.13 -2.51
CA ASN A 190 11.30 -11.26 -3.70
C ASN A 190 12.38 -10.18 -3.69
N ILE A 191 13.65 -10.61 -3.54
CA ILE A 191 14.81 -9.71 -3.53
C ILE A 191 14.92 -8.90 -4.83
N GLU A 192 14.49 -9.47 -5.95
CA GLU A 192 14.53 -8.79 -7.25
C GLU A 192 13.58 -7.60 -7.30
N ASP A 193 12.37 -7.71 -6.71
CA ASP A 193 11.43 -6.60 -6.61
C ASP A 193 12.03 -5.45 -5.81
N ILE A 194 12.64 -5.78 -4.67
CA ILE A 194 13.31 -4.78 -3.82
C ILE A 194 14.45 -4.09 -4.56
N ARG A 195 15.27 -4.87 -5.29
CA ARG A 195 16.41 -4.34 -6.05
C ARG A 195 15.99 -3.43 -7.20
N ILE A 196 14.89 -3.77 -7.91
CA ILE A 196 14.42 -3.03 -9.09
C ILE A 196 13.65 -1.78 -8.68
N LEU A 197 12.85 -1.86 -7.61
CA LEU A 197 11.89 -0.82 -7.28
C LEU A 197 12.39 0.17 -6.23
N CYS A 198 13.11 -0.30 -5.19
CA CYS A 198 13.35 0.51 -4.00
C CYS A 198 14.58 1.40 -4.12
N ASP A 199 14.43 2.67 -3.72
CA ASP A 199 15.52 3.62 -3.60
C ASP A 199 16.27 3.42 -2.26
N GLN A 200 15.51 3.13 -1.21
CA GLN A 200 16.02 2.89 0.14
C GLN A 200 15.38 1.61 0.71
N VAL A 201 16.13 0.87 1.50
CA VAL A 201 15.65 -0.39 2.08
C VAL A 201 15.91 -0.42 3.57
N TYR A 202 14.87 -0.71 4.33
CA TYR A 202 14.91 -0.87 5.78
C TYR A 202 14.65 -2.33 6.14
N ARG A 203 15.47 -2.88 7.03
CA ARG A 203 15.30 -4.25 7.51
C ARG A 203 14.68 -4.22 8.90
N ILE A 204 13.54 -4.90 9.06
CA ILE A 204 12.93 -5.12 10.37
C ILE A 204 13.19 -6.56 10.79
N ASP A 205 13.88 -6.76 11.91
CA ASP A 205 14.10 -8.07 12.51
C ASP A 205 13.68 -8.03 13.98
N ALA A 206 12.79 -8.94 14.38
CA ALA A 206 12.23 -9.02 15.74
C ALA A 206 11.77 -7.67 16.33
N GLY A 207 11.16 -6.81 15.49
CA GLY A 207 10.64 -5.50 15.88
C GLY A 207 11.69 -4.38 15.98
N VAL A 208 12.91 -4.62 15.53
CA VAL A 208 14.01 -3.63 15.45
C VAL A 208 14.31 -3.33 13.98
N VAL A 209 14.55 -2.06 13.62
CA VAL A 209 14.93 -1.60 12.28
C VAL A 209 16.45 -1.44 12.19
#